data_d9f7271f313fa4b1b969bc0a00ae92a9
#
_entry.id   d9f7271f313fa4b1b969bc0a00ae92a9
#
_cell.length_a   1.000
_cell.length_b   1.000
_cell.length_c   1.000
_cell.angle_alpha   90.00
_cell.angle_beta   90.00
_cell.angle_gamma   90.00
#
_symmetry.space_group_name_H-M   'P 1'
#
loop_
_entity.id
_entity.type
_entity.pdbx_description
1 polymer ?
#
loop_
_entity_poly.entity_id
_entity_poly.type
_entity_poly.pdbx_seq_one_letter_code
_entity_poly.pdbx_strand_id
1 'polypeptide(L)'
;ATLGSKEGFANMAQAITAPGDVIIVPNPTYPIHEFGFLISGASVRHIRAGTGDDFLRAVDHACRHTIPKPIGMVLSYPSNPTAMIADLDFYKEAVALAKKLGIIILSDIAYAEIYFDNNPPPSVLQVPGAVDVAVEFTSLSKTYSMPGWRMGFAVGNDRLINALARVKSYLDYGAFT
;
A
#
# COMPACT_ATOMS: atom_id res chain seq x y z
N ALA A 1 -7.81 3.90 12.96
CA ALA A 1 -6.97 2.84 13.52
C ALA A 1 -7.29 1.50 12.87
N THR A 2 -6.31 0.57 12.87
CA THR A 2 -6.44 -0.78 12.33
C THR A 2 -5.86 -1.80 13.34
N LEU A 3 -6.26 -3.06 13.22
CA LEU A 3 -5.72 -4.16 14.06
C LEU A 3 -4.35 -4.64 13.52
N GLY A 4 -3.42 -3.72 13.45
CA GLY A 4 -2.14 -3.81 12.74
C GLY A 4 -2.29 -3.44 11.26
N SER A 5 -1.18 -3.12 10.57
CA SER A 5 -1.19 -2.76 9.14
C SER A 5 -1.75 -3.88 8.26
N LYS A 6 -1.46 -5.13 8.61
CA LYS A 6 -1.90 -6.31 7.85
C LYS A 6 -3.42 -6.42 7.74
N GLU A 7 -4.14 -6.23 8.84
CA GLU A 7 -5.61 -6.25 8.85
C GLU A 7 -6.16 -5.05 8.08
N GLY A 8 -5.60 -3.85 8.33
CA GLY A 8 -6.02 -2.66 7.61
C GLY A 8 -5.85 -2.82 6.10
N PHE A 9 -4.75 -3.44 5.65
CA PHE A 9 -4.48 -3.69 4.25
C PHE A 9 -5.47 -4.71 3.65
N ALA A 10 -5.75 -5.81 4.36
CA ALA A 10 -6.72 -6.81 3.92
C ALA A 10 -8.15 -6.24 3.80
N ASN A 11 -8.58 -5.46 4.79
CA ASN A 11 -9.89 -4.82 4.76
C ASN A 11 -9.97 -3.70 3.71
N MET A 12 -8.86 -3.00 3.44
CA MET A 12 -8.81 -2.07 2.32
C MET A 12 -9.00 -2.80 0.99
N ALA A 13 -8.37 -3.96 0.80
CA ALA A 13 -8.57 -4.76 -0.41
C ALA A 13 -10.06 -5.09 -0.60
N GLN A 14 -10.76 -5.54 0.46
CA GLN A 14 -12.21 -5.78 0.40
C GLN A 14 -13.02 -4.51 0.11
N ALA A 15 -12.59 -3.36 0.64
CA ALA A 15 -13.31 -2.11 0.51
C ALA A 15 -13.28 -1.53 -0.91
N ILE A 16 -12.24 -1.83 -1.68
CA ILE A 16 -11.97 -1.15 -2.96
C ILE A 16 -11.97 -2.06 -4.18
N THR A 17 -12.10 -3.38 -4.00
CA THR A 17 -12.07 -4.33 -5.12
C THR A 17 -13.36 -5.11 -5.25
N ALA A 18 -13.67 -5.48 -6.48
CA ALA A 18 -14.68 -6.45 -6.83
C ALA A 18 -14.06 -7.63 -7.59
N PRO A 19 -14.75 -8.77 -7.69
CA PRO A 19 -14.29 -9.88 -8.52
C PRO A 19 -13.99 -9.43 -9.96
N GLY A 20 -12.77 -9.77 -10.42
CA GLY A 20 -12.28 -9.39 -11.74
C GLY A 20 -11.43 -8.11 -11.78
N ASP A 21 -11.44 -7.28 -10.77
CA ASP A 21 -10.49 -6.16 -10.68
C ASP A 21 -9.05 -6.64 -10.63
N VAL A 22 -8.12 -5.81 -11.09
CA VAL A 22 -6.69 -6.12 -11.11
C VAL A 22 -5.93 -5.12 -10.26
N ILE A 23 -4.99 -5.62 -9.45
CA ILE A 23 -4.03 -4.82 -8.69
C ILE A 23 -2.60 -5.16 -9.11
N ILE A 24 -1.73 -4.16 -9.19
CA ILE A 24 -0.30 -4.35 -9.42
C ILE A 24 0.41 -4.54 -8.10
N VAL A 25 1.18 -5.63 -7.99
CA VAL A 25 1.91 -5.98 -6.76
C VAL A 25 3.37 -6.28 -7.12
N PRO A 26 4.35 -5.71 -6.38
CA PRO A 26 5.75 -6.06 -6.58
C PRO A 26 6.01 -7.51 -6.18
N ASN A 27 6.96 -8.15 -6.85
CA ASN A 27 7.41 -9.51 -6.51
C ASN A 27 8.95 -9.53 -6.43
N PRO A 28 9.54 -9.94 -5.27
CA PRO A 28 8.86 -10.42 -4.06
C PRO A 28 8.19 -9.30 -3.25
N THR A 29 7.22 -9.65 -2.43
CA THR A 29 6.51 -8.75 -1.52
C THR A 29 6.04 -9.48 -0.25
N TYR A 30 5.54 -8.72 0.73
CA TYR A 30 4.91 -9.30 1.92
C TYR A 30 3.55 -9.94 1.55
N PRO A 31 3.22 -11.15 2.05
CA PRO A 31 2.08 -11.93 1.56
C PRO A 31 0.73 -11.21 1.53
N ILE A 32 0.45 -10.30 2.46
CA ILE A 32 -0.84 -9.61 2.49
C ILE A 32 -1.07 -8.71 1.29
N HIS A 33 0.00 -8.22 0.67
CA HIS A 33 -0.08 -7.37 -0.51
C HIS A 33 -0.65 -8.09 -1.73
N GLU A 34 -0.55 -9.41 -1.75
CA GLU A 34 -1.13 -10.28 -2.75
C GLU A 34 -2.42 -10.93 -2.24
N PHE A 35 -2.32 -11.68 -1.14
CA PHE A 35 -3.43 -12.51 -0.67
C PHE A 35 -4.62 -11.71 -0.19
N GLY A 36 -4.44 -10.48 0.29
CA GLY A 36 -5.54 -9.58 0.62
C GLY A 36 -6.48 -9.34 -0.56
N PHE A 37 -5.91 -9.16 -1.74
CA PHE A 37 -6.67 -8.95 -2.98
C PHE A 37 -7.24 -10.26 -3.55
N LEU A 38 -6.46 -11.33 -3.53
CA LEU A 38 -6.94 -12.65 -4.00
C LEU A 38 -8.15 -13.13 -3.18
N ILE A 39 -8.12 -12.99 -1.86
CA ILE A 39 -9.25 -13.34 -0.98
C ILE A 39 -10.47 -12.48 -1.28
N SER A 40 -10.28 -11.23 -1.69
CA SER A 40 -11.37 -10.33 -2.09
C SER A 40 -11.91 -10.60 -3.51
N GLY A 41 -11.35 -11.58 -4.22
CA GLY A 41 -11.79 -11.96 -5.58
C GLY A 41 -11.12 -11.16 -6.70
N ALA A 42 -10.18 -10.29 -6.39
CA ALA A 42 -9.40 -9.57 -7.39
C ALA A 42 -8.28 -10.45 -7.97
N SER A 43 -7.76 -10.07 -9.12
CA SER A 43 -6.58 -10.65 -9.74
C SER A 43 -5.34 -9.81 -9.43
N VAL A 44 -4.18 -10.47 -9.35
CA VAL A 44 -2.91 -9.80 -9.07
C VAL A 44 -2.02 -9.83 -10.31
N ARG A 45 -1.52 -8.67 -10.72
CA ARG A 45 -0.50 -8.53 -11.75
C ARG A 45 0.85 -8.27 -11.07
N HIS A 46 1.71 -9.27 -11.05
CA HIS A 46 3.06 -9.12 -10.52
C HIS A 46 3.97 -8.36 -11.47
N ILE A 47 4.79 -7.47 -10.89
CA ILE A 47 5.92 -6.84 -11.55
C ILE A 47 7.17 -7.03 -10.68
N ARG A 48 8.36 -6.97 -11.27
CA ARG A 48 9.60 -7.08 -10.50
C ARG A 48 9.70 -5.94 -9.50
N ALA A 49 9.99 -6.26 -8.23
CA ALA A 49 10.21 -5.26 -7.19
C ALA A 49 11.40 -4.35 -7.55
N GLY A 50 11.29 -3.07 -7.26
CA GLY A 50 12.30 -2.06 -7.56
C GLY A 50 11.85 -0.67 -7.13
N THR A 51 12.78 0.29 -7.16
CA THR A 51 12.57 1.69 -6.75
C THR A 51 13.03 2.69 -7.81
N GLY A 52 13.26 2.23 -9.03
CA GLY A 52 13.72 3.10 -10.12
C GLY A 52 12.73 3.16 -11.28
N ASP A 53 13.16 3.84 -12.33
CA ASP A 53 12.40 4.01 -13.58
C ASP A 53 11.90 2.70 -14.19
N ASP A 54 12.66 1.61 -14.05
CA ASP A 54 12.26 0.30 -14.56
C ASP A 54 10.97 -0.20 -13.90
N PHE A 55 10.81 0.04 -12.58
CA PHE A 55 9.60 -0.30 -11.87
C PHE A 55 8.41 0.53 -12.38
N LEU A 56 8.56 1.84 -12.48
CA LEU A 56 7.49 2.74 -12.95
C LEU A 56 7.12 2.49 -14.41
N ARG A 57 8.11 2.18 -15.26
CA ARG A 57 7.84 1.74 -16.65
C ARG A 57 7.07 0.42 -16.69
N ALA A 58 7.39 -0.52 -15.80
CA ALA A 58 6.65 -1.78 -15.71
C ALA A 58 5.19 -1.55 -15.25
N VAL A 59 4.96 -0.62 -14.32
CA VAL A 59 3.61 -0.19 -13.91
C VAL A 59 2.84 0.41 -15.10
N ASP A 60 3.42 1.38 -15.81
CA ASP A 60 2.79 1.99 -17.00
C ASP A 60 2.46 0.94 -18.06
N HIS A 61 3.42 0.05 -18.34
CA HIS A 61 3.21 -1.05 -19.29
C HIS A 61 2.09 -1.99 -18.85
N ALA A 62 2.07 -2.39 -17.57
CA ALA A 62 1.00 -3.25 -17.04
C ALA A 62 -0.38 -2.58 -17.17
N CYS A 63 -0.49 -1.29 -16.85
CA CYS A 63 -1.74 -0.55 -16.98
C CYS A 63 -2.25 -0.43 -18.43
N ARG A 64 -1.36 -0.45 -19.41
CA ARG A 64 -1.72 -0.36 -20.85
C ARG A 64 -2.08 -1.70 -21.47
N HIS A 65 -1.56 -2.81 -20.94
CA HIS A 65 -1.63 -4.13 -21.59
C HIS A 65 -2.35 -5.19 -20.75
N THR A 66 -2.91 -4.83 -19.60
CA THR A 66 -3.74 -5.74 -18.79
C THR A 66 -5.21 -5.37 -18.94
N ILE A 67 -6.06 -6.39 -19.15
CA ILE A 67 -7.51 -6.24 -19.29
C ILE A 67 -8.19 -7.12 -18.23
N PRO A 68 -9.02 -6.56 -17.34
CA PRO A 68 -9.27 -5.11 -17.19
C PRO A 68 -8.04 -4.35 -16.70
N LYS A 69 -8.02 -3.05 -16.92
CA LYS A 69 -6.94 -2.17 -16.48
C LYS A 69 -6.80 -2.24 -14.95
N PRO A 70 -5.57 -2.32 -14.41
CA PRO A 70 -5.34 -2.29 -12.97
C PRO A 70 -5.92 -1.03 -12.31
N ILE A 71 -6.54 -1.21 -11.16
CA ILE A 71 -7.15 -0.13 -10.37
C ILE A 71 -6.15 0.55 -9.43
N GLY A 72 -5.04 -0.10 -9.13
CA GLY A 72 -4.03 0.42 -8.21
C GLY A 72 -2.74 -0.36 -8.22
N MET A 73 -1.78 0.16 -7.48
CA MET A 73 -0.49 -0.48 -7.23
C MET A 73 -0.15 -0.48 -5.75
N VAL A 74 0.58 -1.50 -5.32
CA VAL A 74 1.16 -1.61 -3.99
C VAL A 74 2.60 -1.12 -4.01
N LEU A 75 2.96 -0.28 -3.05
CA LEU A 75 4.33 0.12 -2.74
C LEU A 75 4.62 -0.30 -1.29
N SER A 76 5.81 -0.86 -1.04
CA SER A 76 6.20 -1.26 0.31
C SER A 76 7.68 -0.96 0.51
N TYR A 77 7.98 0.16 1.15
CA TYR A 77 9.35 0.62 1.42
C TYR A 77 9.42 1.29 2.80
N PRO A 78 10.36 0.87 3.68
CA PRO A 78 11.29 -0.26 3.54
C PRO A 78 10.58 -1.60 3.33
N SER A 79 11.08 -2.39 2.39
CA SER A 79 10.39 -3.58 1.87
C SER A 79 10.65 -4.84 2.70
N ASN A 80 9.64 -5.63 2.93
CA ASN A 80 9.74 -7.02 3.32
C ASN A 80 9.41 -7.91 2.09
N PRO A 81 10.33 -8.76 1.58
CA PRO A 81 11.54 -9.25 2.26
C PRO A 81 12.85 -8.60 1.81
N THR A 82 12.86 -7.66 0.88
CA THR A 82 14.06 -7.24 0.15
C THR A 82 14.89 -6.18 0.87
N ALA A 83 14.36 -5.56 1.92
CA ALA A 83 14.94 -4.40 2.62
C ALA A 83 15.21 -3.18 1.70
N MET A 84 14.65 -3.15 0.51
CA MET A 84 14.76 -2.00 -0.40
C MET A 84 14.10 -0.79 0.22
N ILE A 85 14.71 0.37 0.01
CA ILE A 85 14.16 1.68 0.40
C ILE A 85 13.90 2.51 -0.85
N ALA A 86 12.92 3.40 -0.77
CA ALA A 86 12.64 4.38 -1.81
C ALA A 86 13.00 5.78 -1.30
N ASP A 87 13.39 6.65 -2.20
CA ASP A 87 13.58 8.07 -1.92
C ASP A 87 12.31 8.89 -2.26
N LEU A 88 12.35 10.16 -1.93
CA LEU A 88 11.22 11.05 -2.18
C LEU A 88 10.99 11.30 -3.68
N ASP A 89 12.04 11.25 -4.49
CA ASP A 89 11.92 11.50 -5.95
C ASP A 89 11.20 10.33 -6.62
N PHE A 90 11.48 9.10 -6.22
CA PHE A 90 10.70 7.94 -6.64
C PHE A 90 9.21 8.09 -6.29
N TYR A 91 8.88 8.55 -5.07
CA TYR A 91 7.48 8.77 -4.70
C TYR A 91 6.81 9.90 -5.49
N LYS A 92 7.54 10.98 -5.83
CA LYS A 92 7.02 12.04 -6.71
C LYS A 92 6.62 11.48 -8.07
N GLU A 93 7.49 10.68 -8.67
CA GLU A 93 7.22 10.05 -9.96
C GLU A 93 6.09 9.03 -9.88
N ALA A 94 6.05 8.21 -8.82
CA ALA A 94 4.97 7.24 -8.59
C ALA A 94 3.60 7.91 -8.45
N VAL A 95 3.52 9.02 -7.69
CA VAL A 95 2.28 9.80 -7.53
C VAL A 95 1.85 10.44 -8.84
N ALA A 96 2.80 11.04 -9.59
CA ALA A 96 2.50 11.62 -10.89
C ALA A 96 1.99 10.57 -11.88
N LEU A 97 2.61 9.38 -11.90
CA LEU A 97 2.18 8.26 -12.72
C LEU A 97 0.80 7.75 -12.32
N ALA A 98 0.54 7.58 -11.03
CA ALA A 98 -0.76 7.13 -10.52
C ALA A 98 -1.88 8.10 -10.93
N LYS A 99 -1.67 9.40 -10.79
CA LYS A 99 -2.61 10.44 -11.26
C LYS A 99 -2.84 10.36 -12.75
N LYS A 100 -1.78 10.26 -13.55
CA LYS A 100 -1.84 10.14 -15.01
C LYS A 100 -2.63 8.92 -15.46
N LEU A 101 -2.42 7.79 -14.76
CA LEU A 101 -3.08 6.54 -15.09
C LEU A 101 -4.47 6.40 -14.45
N GLY A 102 -4.85 7.28 -13.52
CA GLY A 102 -6.11 7.14 -12.77
C GLY A 102 -6.17 5.87 -11.93
N ILE A 103 -5.05 5.52 -11.28
CA ILE A 103 -4.93 4.38 -10.36
C ILE A 103 -4.57 4.87 -8.96
N ILE A 104 -4.83 4.03 -7.94
CA ILE A 104 -4.50 4.34 -6.55
C ILE A 104 -3.15 3.75 -6.14
N ILE A 105 -2.56 4.31 -5.08
CA ILE A 105 -1.36 3.80 -4.41
C ILE A 105 -1.75 3.29 -3.02
N LEU A 106 -1.37 2.05 -2.72
CA LEU A 106 -1.43 1.49 -1.37
C LEU A 106 0.01 1.32 -0.88
N SER A 107 0.42 2.18 0.05
CA SER A 107 1.79 2.24 0.57
C SER A 107 1.87 1.55 1.94
N ASP A 108 2.69 0.52 2.09
CA ASP A 108 2.98 -0.12 3.39
C ASP A 108 4.34 0.35 3.90
N ILE A 109 4.33 1.10 5.00
CA ILE A 109 5.51 1.66 5.65
C ILE A 109 5.73 1.08 7.04
N ALA A 110 5.37 -0.18 7.27
CA ALA A 110 5.48 -0.81 8.59
C ALA A 110 6.89 -0.73 9.21
N TYR A 111 7.93 -0.53 8.40
CA TYR A 111 9.34 -0.45 8.83
C TYR A 111 9.94 0.95 8.74
N ALA A 112 9.15 2.01 8.51
CA ALA A 112 9.66 3.36 8.31
C ALA A 112 10.47 3.90 9.50
N GLU A 113 10.16 3.47 10.72
CA GLU A 113 10.86 3.91 11.93
C GLU A 113 12.07 3.02 12.29
N ILE A 114 12.39 2.01 11.46
CA ILE A 114 13.56 1.16 11.61
C ILE A 114 14.56 1.54 10.51
N TYR A 115 15.42 2.51 10.81
CA TYR A 115 16.38 3.05 9.86
C TYR A 115 17.77 3.21 10.52
N PHE A 116 18.80 3.36 9.71
CA PHE A 116 20.18 3.53 10.12
C PHE A 116 20.71 4.90 9.70
N ASP A 117 21.84 5.31 10.28
CA ASP A 117 22.60 6.51 9.90
C ASP A 117 21.78 7.82 9.93
N ASN A 118 20.78 7.90 10.81
CA ASN A 118 19.85 9.04 10.90
C ASN A 118 19.19 9.41 9.55
N ASN A 119 18.95 8.43 8.71
CA ASN A 119 18.36 8.61 7.41
C ASN A 119 16.95 7.94 7.34
N PRO A 120 15.90 8.59 7.88
CA PRO A 120 14.55 8.02 7.86
C PRO A 120 14.02 7.93 6.43
N PRO A 121 13.41 6.79 6.05
CA PRO A 121 12.76 6.66 4.75
C PRO A 121 11.56 7.62 4.66
N PRO A 122 11.31 8.21 3.48
CA PRO A 122 10.20 9.12 3.30
C PRO A 122 8.85 8.41 3.27
N SER A 123 7.79 9.15 3.61
CA SER A 123 6.41 8.78 3.37
C SER A 123 5.96 9.24 1.98
N VAL A 124 5.12 8.45 1.30
CA VAL A 124 4.49 8.88 0.05
C VAL A 124 3.63 10.12 0.25
N LEU A 125 3.08 10.31 1.44
CA LEU A 125 2.23 11.47 1.78
C LEU A 125 3.01 12.79 1.93
N GLN A 126 4.35 12.77 1.93
CA GLN A 126 5.16 13.98 1.83
C GLN A 126 5.13 14.60 0.42
N VAL A 127 4.69 13.83 -0.57
CA VAL A 127 4.56 14.35 -1.95
C VAL A 127 3.30 15.21 -2.06
N PRO A 128 3.39 16.46 -2.54
CA PRO A 128 2.22 17.29 -2.74
C PRO A 128 1.16 16.62 -3.62
N GLY A 129 -0.06 16.57 -3.10
CA GLY A 129 -1.19 15.95 -3.80
C GLY A 129 -1.18 14.41 -3.79
N ALA A 130 -0.30 13.75 -3.06
CA ALA A 130 -0.35 12.28 -2.88
C ALA A 130 -1.64 11.83 -2.22
N VAL A 131 -2.20 12.64 -1.32
CA VAL A 131 -3.47 12.37 -0.63
C VAL A 131 -4.65 12.18 -1.59
N ASP A 132 -4.55 12.69 -2.82
CA ASP A 132 -5.61 12.50 -3.83
C ASP A 132 -5.70 11.06 -4.33
N VAL A 133 -4.60 10.30 -4.26
CA VAL A 133 -4.46 8.99 -4.90
C VAL A 133 -3.88 7.91 -3.99
N ALA A 134 -3.41 8.24 -2.79
CA ALA A 134 -2.67 7.31 -1.93
C ALA A 134 -3.31 7.09 -0.57
N VAL A 135 -3.15 5.85 -0.07
CA VAL A 135 -3.31 5.50 1.35
C VAL A 135 -2.04 4.82 1.83
N GLU A 136 -1.60 5.21 3.01
CA GLU A 136 -0.40 4.68 3.66
C GLU A 136 -0.76 3.93 4.93
N PHE A 137 -0.16 2.76 5.12
CA PHE A 137 -0.38 1.87 6.26
C PHE A 137 0.87 1.81 7.13
N THR A 138 0.69 1.99 8.44
CA THR A 138 1.76 1.90 9.42
C THR A 138 1.43 0.88 10.50
N SER A 139 2.43 0.46 11.26
CA SER A 139 2.29 -0.56 12.31
C SER A 139 3.08 -0.20 13.55
N LEU A 140 2.44 -0.18 14.70
CA LEU A 140 3.14 -0.02 15.98
C LEU A 140 3.93 -1.28 16.38
N SER A 141 3.67 -2.42 15.74
CA SER A 141 4.35 -3.69 16.03
C SER A 141 5.87 -3.60 15.86
N LYS A 142 6.33 -2.81 14.88
CA LYS A 142 7.75 -2.64 14.54
C LYS A 142 8.33 -1.42 15.20
N THR A 143 7.68 -0.28 15.03
CA THR A 143 8.09 1.02 15.56
C THR A 143 8.31 1.01 17.06
N TYR A 144 7.40 0.41 17.82
CA TYR A 144 7.40 0.43 19.28
C TYR A 144 7.55 -0.96 19.92
N SER A 145 7.91 -1.98 19.15
CA SER A 145 7.98 -3.37 19.63
C SER A 145 6.69 -3.84 20.31
N MET A 146 5.54 -3.45 19.75
CA MET A 146 4.20 -3.71 20.28
C MET A 146 3.40 -4.69 19.41
N PRO A 147 3.93 -5.88 19.03
CA PRO A 147 3.22 -6.77 18.11
C PRO A 147 1.95 -7.36 18.72
N GLY A 148 1.90 -7.55 20.03
CA GLY A 148 0.74 -8.12 20.74
C GLY A 148 -0.46 -7.16 20.81
N TRP A 149 -0.24 -5.86 20.75
CA TRP A 149 -1.28 -4.84 20.83
C TRP A 149 -2.17 -4.77 19.60
N ARG A 150 -1.73 -5.32 18.50
CA ARG A 150 -2.45 -5.32 17.23
C ARG A 150 -2.88 -3.91 16.80
N MET A 151 -1.97 -2.95 16.87
CA MET A 151 -2.23 -1.56 16.51
C MET A 151 -1.50 -1.15 15.24
N GLY A 152 -2.24 -0.45 14.38
CA GLY A 152 -1.74 0.21 13.17
C GLY A 152 -2.66 1.33 12.75
N PHE A 153 -2.28 2.01 11.69
CA PHE A 153 -3.06 3.12 11.14
C PHE A 153 -3.06 3.06 9.61
N ALA A 154 -4.15 3.54 9.03
CA ALA A 154 -4.26 3.87 7.61
C ALA A 154 -4.55 5.36 7.52
N VAL A 155 -3.78 6.08 6.70
CA VAL A 155 -3.85 7.53 6.52
C VAL A 155 -3.76 7.85 5.02
N GLY A 156 -4.47 8.85 4.55
CA GLY A 156 -4.39 9.27 3.15
C GLY A 156 -5.73 9.68 2.58
N ASN A 157 -6.03 9.26 1.35
CA ASN A 157 -7.23 9.64 0.63
C ASN A 157 -8.50 9.38 1.44
N ASP A 158 -9.31 10.41 1.66
CA ASP A 158 -10.50 10.38 2.51
C ASP A 158 -11.58 9.40 2.01
N ARG A 159 -11.74 9.27 0.70
CA ARG A 159 -12.72 8.34 0.11
C ARG A 159 -12.32 6.89 0.40
N LEU A 160 -11.03 6.57 0.27
CA LEU A 160 -10.48 5.24 0.56
C LEU A 160 -10.52 4.94 2.07
N ILE A 161 -10.17 5.91 2.90
CA ILE A 161 -10.25 5.79 4.36
C ILE A 161 -11.70 5.60 4.82
N ASN A 162 -12.65 6.32 4.25
CA ASN A 162 -14.07 6.15 4.56
C ASN A 162 -14.59 4.77 4.12
N ALA A 163 -14.15 4.27 2.95
CA ALA A 163 -14.47 2.92 2.50
C ALA A 163 -13.93 1.85 3.48
N LEU A 164 -12.68 1.99 3.91
CA LEU A 164 -12.08 1.12 4.93
C LEU A 164 -12.86 1.18 6.25
N ALA A 165 -13.16 2.38 6.73
CA ALA A 165 -13.91 2.58 7.97
C ALA A 165 -15.29 1.90 7.91
N ARG A 166 -15.96 1.98 6.75
CA ARG A 166 -17.25 1.33 6.54
C ARG A 166 -17.14 -0.19 6.61
N VAL A 167 -16.15 -0.81 5.99
CA VAL A 167 -15.92 -2.26 6.08
C VAL A 167 -15.63 -2.65 7.52
N LYS A 168 -14.75 -1.92 8.20
CA LYS A 168 -14.40 -2.17 9.60
C LYS A 168 -15.58 -2.05 10.56
N SER A 169 -16.53 -1.16 10.31
CA SER A 169 -17.66 -0.91 11.21
C SER A 169 -18.57 -2.12 11.45
N TYR A 170 -18.50 -3.13 10.61
CA TYR A 170 -19.23 -4.38 10.77
C TYR A 170 -18.36 -5.63 10.84
N LEU A 171 -17.03 -5.50 10.70
CA LEU A 171 -16.10 -6.63 10.84
C LEU A 171 -15.43 -6.70 12.22
N ASP A 172 -15.22 -5.56 12.88
CA ASP A 172 -14.58 -5.52 14.18
C ASP A 172 -15.13 -4.38 15.07
N TYR A 173 -14.85 -4.46 16.37
CA TYR A 173 -15.18 -3.42 17.35
C TYR A 173 -14.02 -2.43 17.59
N GLY A 174 -12.94 -2.53 16.83
CA GLY A 174 -11.76 -1.71 16.99
C GLY A 174 -10.65 -2.38 17.80
N ALA A 175 -9.59 -1.61 18.05
CA ALA A 175 -8.46 -2.07 18.82
C ALA A 175 -8.80 -2.12 20.32
N PHE A 176 -8.09 -2.98 21.05
CA PHE A 176 -8.19 -3.03 22.51
C PHE A 176 -7.80 -1.67 23.11
N THR A 177 -8.61 -1.20 24.08
CA THR A 177 -8.43 0.08 24.78
C THR A 177 -8.06 -0.14 26.24
#